data_e4dc2bad4110c8997a6c9f524f0da82e
#
_entry.id   e4dc2bad4110c8997a6c9f524f0da82e
#
_cell.length_a   1.000
_cell.length_b   1.000
_cell.length_c   1.000
_cell.angle_alpha   90.00
_cell.angle_beta   90.00
_cell.angle_gamma   90.00
#
_symmetry.space_group_name_H-M   'P 1'
#
loop_
_entity.id
_entity.type
_entity.pdbx_description
1 polymer ?
#
loop_
_entity_poly.entity_id
_entity_poly.type
_entity_poly.pdbx_seq_one_letter_code
_entity_poly.pdbx_strand_id
1 'polypeptide(L)'
;MLDIKRVLSELSCVSRVMAVSVDGECKELLVFIERGFAGDALIQAVNLDGCGVAGTLLGASFQEEQSAPLLLDTGGLLLSAGSYLYEPYASVMKSGLFHTLSGTFGVAQVGEGSHLYVSKTPVHDFPGRSFRIDRTVPFDRRSAAAFFDGIGRANIAVRNFPLTADELRRRFKVPDGGPHYVFATTACSGRKLLVDCSKCS
;
A
#
# COMPACT_ATOMS: atom_id res chain seq x y z
N MET A 1 -13.76 7.37 -10.41
CA MET A 1 -13.16 6.02 -10.37
C MET A 1 -14.12 5.12 -9.62
N LEU A 2 -14.50 3.95 -10.17
CA LEU A 2 -15.49 3.05 -9.56
C LEU A 2 -14.99 2.52 -8.21
N ASP A 3 -15.80 2.64 -7.15
CA ASP A 3 -15.53 2.18 -5.80
C ASP A 3 -16.32 0.89 -5.55
N ILE A 4 -15.68 -0.13 -4.98
CA ILE A 4 -16.32 -1.43 -4.71
C ILE A 4 -17.50 -1.27 -3.73
N LYS A 5 -17.38 -0.44 -2.69
CA LYS A 5 -18.49 -0.15 -1.77
C LYS A 5 -19.70 0.40 -2.52
N ARG A 6 -19.46 1.30 -3.45
CA ARG A 6 -20.50 1.86 -4.30
C ARG A 6 -21.12 0.81 -5.23
N VAL A 7 -20.31 -0.04 -5.85
CA VAL A 7 -20.78 -1.17 -6.68
C VAL A 7 -21.73 -2.06 -5.87
N LEU A 8 -21.32 -2.48 -4.66
CA LEU A 8 -22.13 -3.35 -3.80
C LEU A 8 -23.37 -2.68 -3.25
N SER A 9 -23.41 -1.34 -3.15
CA SER A 9 -24.60 -0.60 -2.73
C SER A 9 -25.60 -0.30 -3.87
N GLU A 10 -25.12 -0.20 -5.11
CA GLU A 10 -25.95 0.16 -6.27
C GLU A 10 -26.43 -1.06 -7.08
N LEU A 11 -25.71 -2.18 -7.03
CA LEU A 11 -26.03 -3.39 -7.79
C LEU A 11 -26.54 -4.50 -6.91
N SER A 12 -27.56 -5.20 -7.36
CA SER A 12 -28.11 -6.39 -6.70
C SER A 12 -27.51 -7.68 -7.28
N CYS A 13 -27.54 -8.75 -6.50
CA CYS A 13 -27.08 -10.09 -6.89
C CYS A 13 -25.60 -10.15 -7.28
N VAL A 14 -24.77 -9.27 -6.74
CA VAL A 14 -23.30 -9.32 -6.96
C VAL A 14 -22.73 -10.49 -6.18
N SER A 15 -22.20 -11.50 -6.86
CA SER A 15 -21.57 -12.67 -6.23
C SER A 15 -20.05 -12.47 -6.05
N ARG A 16 -19.40 -11.69 -6.92
CA ARG A 16 -17.96 -11.46 -6.88
C ARG A 16 -17.58 -10.12 -7.50
N VAL A 17 -16.53 -9.50 -6.93
CA VAL A 17 -15.85 -8.35 -7.50
C VAL A 17 -14.35 -8.64 -7.55
N MET A 18 -13.73 -8.48 -8.71
CA MET A 18 -12.30 -8.70 -8.91
C MET A 18 -11.60 -7.42 -9.34
N ALA A 19 -10.64 -6.95 -8.56
CA ALA A 19 -9.71 -5.92 -8.99
C ALA A 19 -8.51 -6.59 -9.69
N VAL A 20 -8.34 -6.33 -10.98
CA VAL A 20 -7.32 -6.97 -11.81
C VAL A 20 -6.19 -5.98 -12.10
N SER A 21 -4.96 -6.40 -11.81
CA SER A 21 -3.74 -5.70 -12.23
C SER A 21 -2.92 -6.56 -13.18
N VAL A 22 -2.12 -5.89 -14.00
CA VAL A 22 -1.11 -6.50 -14.87
C VAL A 22 0.21 -5.86 -14.48
N ASP A 23 1.21 -6.67 -14.13
CA ASP A 23 2.51 -6.22 -13.64
C ASP A 23 2.42 -5.15 -12.52
N GLY A 24 1.44 -5.32 -11.62
CA GLY A 24 1.19 -4.42 -10.47
C GLY A 24 0.38 -3.16 -10.79
N GLU A 25 0.03 -2.88 -12.04
CA GLU A 25 -0.85 -1.76 -12.43
C GLU A 25 -2.31 -2.22 -12.55
N CYS A 26 -3.22 -1.56 -11.83
CA CYS A 26 -4.65 -1.88 -11.92
C CYS A 26 -5.22 -1.50 -13.29
N LYS A 27 -5.79 -2.48 -13.99
CA LYS A 27 -6.37 -2.33 -15.32
C LYS A 27 -7.89 -2.31 -15.29
N GLU A 28 -8.50 -3.24 -14.53
CA GLU A 28 -9.94 -3.46 -14.58
C GLU A 28 -10.53 -3.77 -13.22
N LEU A 29 -11.84 -3.51 -13.09
CA LEU A 29 -12.69 -3.98 -12.02
C LEU A 29 -13.81 -4.82 -12.65
N LEU A 30 -13.79 -6.13 -12.43
CA LEU A 30 -14.78 -7.08 -12.94
C LEU A 30 -15.85 -7.31 -11.87
N VAL A 31 -17.12 -7.21 -12.26
CA VAL A 31 -18.26 -7.44 -11.37
C VAL A 31 -19.06 -8.62 -11.92
N PHE A 32 -19.25 -9.65 -11.09
CA PHE A 32 -20.01 -10.84 -11.43
C PHE A 32 -21.38 -10.77 -10.77
N ILE A 33 -22.42 -10.85 -11.58
CA ILE A 33 -23.82 -10.80 -11.15
C ILE A 33 -24.45 -12.16 -11.42
N GLU A 34 -24.98 -12.79 -10.40
CA GLU A 34 -25.66 -14.07 -10.47
C GLU A 34 -27.13 -13.91 -10.09
N ARG A 35 -28.04 -14.25 -11.00
CA ARG A 35 -29.47 -14.11 -10.76
C ARG A 35 -29.91 -14.89 -9.51
N GLY A 36 -30.49 -14.19 -8.56
CA GLY A 36 -30.97 -14.77 -7.31
C GLY A 36 -29.90 -14.93 -6.23
N PHE A 37 -28.64 -14.51 -6.46
CA PHE A 37 -27.64 -14.49 -5.43
C PHE A 37 -28.02 -13.48 -4.33
N ALA A 38 -28.02 -13.96 -3.07
CA ALA A 38 -28.37 -13.17 -1.88
C ALA A 38 -27.28 -13.30 -0.78
N GLY A 39 -26.13 -13.87 -1.11
CA GLY A 39 -25.01 -14.02 -0.20
C GLY A 39 -24.12 -12.78 -0.11
N ASP A 40 -23.06 -12.86 0.67
CA ASP A 40 -22.03 -11.83 0.76
C ASP A 40 -21.06 -11.95 -0.42
N ALA A 41 -20.79 -10.83 -1.09
CA ALA A 41 -19.97 -10.81 -2.29
C ALA A 41 -18.50 -11.10 -1.96
N LEU A 42 -17.86 -11.98 -2.72
CA LEU A 42 -16.44 -12.24 -2.63
C LEU A 42 -15.66 -11.13 -3.35
N ILE A 43 -14.78 -10.46 -2.63
CA ILE A 43 -13.87 -9.45 -3.20
C ILE A 43 -12.49 -10.09 -3.39
N GLN A 44 -11.87 -9.91 -4.55
CA GLN A 44 -10.57 -10.46 -4.88
C GLN A 44 -9.64 -9.42 -5.49
N ALA A 45 -8.38 -9.43 -5.07
CA ALA A 45 -7.28 -8.77 -5.75
C ALA A 45 -6.52 -9.82 -6.58
N VAL A 46 -6.39 -9.59 -7.88
CA VAL A 46 -5.74 -10.50 -8.83
C VAL A 46 -4.65 -9.75 -9.57
N ASN A 47 -3.51 -10.40 -9.76
CA ASN A 47 -2.45 -9.90 -10.63
C ASN A 47 -2.19 -10.90 -11.75
N LEU A 48 -2.12 -10.40 -12.98
CA LEU A 48 -1.64 -11.13 -14.13
C LEU A 48 -0.14 -10.83 -14.27
N ASP A 49 0.68 -11.85 -14.39
CA ASP A 49 2.07 -11.67 -14.76
C ASP A 49 2.22 -11.36 -16.26
N GLY A 50 3.42 -11.02 -16.70
CA GLY A 50 3.71 -10.72 -18.10
C GLY A 50 3.45 -11.89 -19.06
N CYS A 51 3.23 -13.10 -18.55
CA CYS A 51 2.84 -14.29 -19.32
C CYS A 51 1.33 -14.51 -19.34
N GLY A 52 0.54 -13.65 -18.66
CA GLY A 52 -0.91 -13.75 -18.57
C GLY A 52 -1.41 -14.80 -17.57
N VAL A 53 -0.53 -15.32 -16.71
CA VAL A 53 -0.92 -16.24 -15.64
C VAL A 53 -1.54 -15.43 -14.49
N ALA A 54 -2.80 -15.75 -14.17
CA ALA A 54 -3.53 -15.11 -13.09
C ALA A 54 -3.14 -15.71 -11.73
N GLY A 55 -2.73 -14.86 -10.80
CA GLY A 55 -2.59 -15.21 -9.38
C GLY A 55 -3.56 -14.42 -8.53
N THR A 56 -4.39 -15.10 -7.73
CA THR A 56 -5.16 -14.42 -6.67
C THR A 56 -4.20 -14.03 -5.57
N LEU A 57 -4.04 -12.74 -5.34
CA LEU A 57 -3.15 -12.19 -4.31
C LEU A 57 -3.82 -12.18 -2.94
N LEU A 58 -5.11 -11.87 -2.90
CA LEU A 58 -5.90 -11.71 -1.69
C LEU A 58 -7.38 -11.86 -2.02
N GLY A 59 -8.15 -12.44 -1.11
CA GLY A 59 -9.60 -12.55 -1.25
C GLY A 59 -10.28 -12.65 0.11
N ALA A 60 -11.41 -11.97 0.25
CA ALA A 60 -12.30 -12.05 1.40
C ALA A 60 -13.71 -11.63 0.99
N SER A 61 -14.73 -12.03 1.76
CA SER A 61 -16.05 -11.45 1.62
C SER A 61 -16.05 -10.01 2.18
N PHE A 62 -17.06 -9.24 1.79
CA PHE A 62 -17.19 -7.87 2.28
C PHE A 62 -17.37 -7.81 3.82
N GLN A 63 -18.08 -8.76 4.39
CA GLN A 63 -18.29 -8.85 5.85
C GLN A 63 -17.00 -9.27 6.58
N GLU A 64 -16.24 -10.22 6.03
CA GLU A 64 -14.95 -10.63 6.58
C GLU A 64 -13.99 -9.45 6.61
N GLU A 65 -13.87 -8.68 5.53
CA GLU A 65 -13.01 -7.47 5.50
C GLU A 65 -13.43 -6.46 6.58
N GLN A 66 -14.73 -6.22 6.77
CA GLN A 66 -15.20 -5.27 7.79
C GLN A 66 -14.99 -5.76 9.23
N SER A 67 -14.99 -7.08 9.44
CA SER A 67 -14.85 -7.69 10.77
C SER A 67 -13.39 -7.95 11.16
N ALA A 68 -12.49 -8.03 10.19
CA ALA A 68 -11.07 -8.28 10.42
C ALA A 68 -10.40 -7.10 11.14
N PRO A 69 -9.46 -7.34 12.07
CA PRO A 69 -8.73 -6.26 12.73
C PRO A 69 -7.70 -5.64 11.79
N LEU A 70 -7.64 -4.32 11.75
CA LEU A 70 -6.52 -3.60 11.13
C LEU A 70 -5.41 -3.40 12.17
N LEU A 71 -4.25 -3.98 11.94
CA LEU A 71 -3.08 -3.74 12.78
C LEU A 71 -2.49 -2.37 12.44
N LEU A 72 -2.25 -1.54 13.45
CA LEU A 72 -1.69 -0.19 13.30
C LEU A 72 -0.35 -0.08 14.03
N ASP A 73 0.64 0.58 13.44
CA ASP A 73 1.89 0.96 14.12
C ASP A 73 1.67 2.21 14.99
N THR A 74 0.85 2.07 16.04
CA THR A 74 0.48 3.19 16.93
C THR A 74 1.67 3.79 17.67
N GLY A 75 2.68 2.99 17.96
CA GLY A 75 3.90 3.43 18.65
C GLY A 75 4.97 4.00 17.71
N GLY A 76 4.84 3.84 16.39
CA GLY A 76 5.86 4.22 15.41
C GLY A 76 7.17 3.43 15.56
N LEU A 77 7.14 2.31 16.28
CA LEU A 77 8.32 1.51 16.59
C LEU A 77 8.78 0.66 15.39
N LEU A 78 7.86 0.36 14.49
CA LEU A 78 8.14 -0.45 13.29
C LEU A 78 8.80 0.37 12.18
N LEU A 79 8.59 1.70 12.15
CA LEU A 79 9.24 2.61 11.21
C LEU A 79 10.68 2.96 11.64
N SER A 80 11.51 1.95 11.87
CA SER A 80 12.89 2.11 12.30
C SER A 80 13.86 1.36 11.38
N ALA A 81 15.11 1.79 11.33
CA ALA A 81 16.14 1.13 10.55
C ALA A 81 16.21 -0.38 10.85
N GLY A 82 16.34 -1.18 9.80
CA GLY A 82 16.35 -2.64 9.86
C GLY A 82 14.97 -3.30 9.81
N SER A 83 13.86 -2.55 9.94
CA SER A 83 12.51 -3.04 9.70
C SER A 83 12.20 -3.07 8.20
N TYR A 84 11.05 -3.62 7.85
CA TYR A 84 10.59 -3.77 6.47
C TYR A 84 9.35 -2.92 6.21
N LEU A 85 9.30 -2.27 5.06
CA LEU A 85 8.18 -1.48 4.57
C LEU A 85 7.61 -2.13 3.32
N TYR A 86 6.29 -2.17 3.23
CA TYR A 86 5.56 -2.80 2.13
C TYR A 86 4.58 -1.82 1.51
N GLU A 87 4.54 -1.84 0.18
CA GLU A 87 3.58 -1.08 -0.61
C GLU A 87 2.77 -2.05 -1.47
N PRO A 88 1.45 -2.22 -1.19
CA PRO A 88 0.60 -3.16 -1.92
C PRO A 88 0.49 -2.86 -3.40
N TYR A 89 0.27 -3.87 -4.23
CA TYR A 89 -0.06 -3.70 -5.65
C TYR A 89 -1.39 -2.96 -5.84
N ALA A 90 -1.55 -2.37 -7.01
CA ALA A 90 -2.71 -1.54 -7.31
C ALA A 90 -4.05 -2.31 -7.26
N SER A 91 -4.07 -3.62 -7.56
CA SER A 91 -5.28 -4.45 -7.38
C SER A 91 -5.67 -4.60 -5.91
N VAL A 92 -4.71 -4.78 -5.01
CA VAL A 92 -4.95 -4.83 -3.56
C VAL A 92 -5.47 -3.49 -3.06
N MET A 93 -4.86 -2.40 -3.50
CA MET A 93 -5.33 -1.04 -3.19
C MET A 93 -6.75 -0.80 -3.68
N LYS A 94 -7.08 -1.31 -4.87
CA LYS A 94 -8.39 -1.14 -5.50
C LYS A 94 -9.45 -2.05 -4.88
N SER A 95 -9.07 -3.25 -4.42
CA SER A 95 -9.99 -4.17 -3.75
C SER A 95 -10.49 -3.66 -2.40
N GLY A 96 -9.69 -2.82 -1.72
CA GLY A 96 -10.01 -2.31 -0.39
C GLY A 96 -9.83 -3.33 0.74
N LEU A 97 -9.19 -4.47 0.48
CA LEU A 97 -8.96 -5.57 1.43
C LEU A 97 -7.78 -5.27 2.39
N PHE A 98 -7.83 -4.14 3.09
CA PHE A 98 -6.73 -3.65 3.92
C PHE A 98 -6.61 -4.37 5.26
N HIS A 99 -7.74 -4.71 5.87
CA HIS A 99 -7.81 -5.47 7.11
C HIS A 99 -7.38 -6.92 6.88
N THR A 100 -7.93 -7.54 5.84
CA THR A 100 -7.54 -8.89 5.41
C THR A 100 -6.05 -8.95 5.09
N LEU A 101 -5.50 -7.97 4.36
CA LEU A 101 -4.05 -7.87 4.08
C LEU A 101 -3.23 -7.83 5.37
N SER A 102 -3.61 -6.95 6.29
CA SER A 102 -2.92 -6.77 7.57
C SER A 102 -2.89 -8.07 8.38
N GLY A 103 -4.05 -8.72 8.51
CA GLY A 103 -4.18 -9.97 9.25
C GLY A 103 -3.47 -11.16 8.60
N THR A 104 -3.61 -11.33 7.28
CA THR A 104 -3.02 -12.45 6.54
C THR A 104 -1.48 -12.42 6.58
N PHE A 105 -0.90 -11.24 6.45
CA PHE A 105 0.57 -11.09 6.38
C PHE A 105 1.20 -10.65 7.70
N GLY A 106 0.42 -10.38 8.75
CA GLY A 106 0.92 -9.95 10.06
C GLY A 106 1.65 -8.60 9.99
N VAL A 107 1.22 -7.70 9.11
CA VAL A 107 1.84 -6.40 8.90
C VAL A 107 0.98 -5.27 9.48
N ALA A 108 1.61 -4.28 10.12
CA ALA A 108 0.92 -3.13 10.67
C ALA A 108 0.90 -1.96 9.69
N GLN A 109 -0.24 -1.31 9.53
CA GLN A 109 -0.33 -0.09 8.72
C GLN A 109 0.33 1.08 9.44
N VAL A 110 1.11 1.87 8.71
CA VAL A 110 1.88 3.01 9.23
C VAL A 110 0.99 4.12 9.80
N GLY A 111 -0.17 4.33 9.19
CA GLY A 111 -1.15 5.34 9.59
C GLY A 111 -2.41 5.24 8.73
N GLU A 112 -3.52 5.74 9.23
CA GLU A 112 -4.77 5.75 8.48
C GLU A 112 -4.60 6.42 7.12
N GLY A 113 -5.10 5.78 6.08
CA GLY A 113 -5.00 6.28 4.69
C GLY A 113 -3.59 6.31 4.09
N SER A 114 -2.56 5.83 4.81
CA SER A 114 -1.20 5.73 4.25
C SER A 114 -1.08 4.56 3.27
N HIS A 115 -1.79 3.46 3.56
CA HIS A 115 -1.69 2.19 2.82
C HIS A 115 -0.25 1.70 2.63
N LEU A 116 0.64 2.09 3.55
CA LEU A 116 1.97 1.53 3.73
C LEU A 116 1.94 0.64 4.96
N TYR A 117 2.62 -0.49 4.86
CA TYR A 117 2.64 -1.49 5.93
C TYR A 117 4.07 -1.75 6.37
N VAL A 118 4.24 -2.18 7.63
CA VAL A 118 5.55 -2.42 8.23
C VAL A 118 5.57 -3.69 9.06
N SER A 119 6.73 -4.32 9.12
CA SER A 119 7.02 -5.43 10.03
C SER A 119 8.48 -5.39 10.52
N LYS A 120 8.77 -6.10 11.60
CA LYS A 120 10.16 -6.28 12.09
C LYS A 120 10.92 -7.35 11.33
N THR A 121 10.22 -8.36 10.85
CA THR A 121 10.78 -9.48 10.10
C THR A 121 10.34 -9.43 8.66
N PRO A 122 11.11 -9.98 7.72
CA PRO A 122 10.70 -10.03 6.33
C PRO A 122 9.43 -10.88 6.18
N VAL A 123 8.50 -10.41 5.36
CA VAL A 123 7.29 -11.14 4.98
C VAL A 123 7.46 -11.60 3.54
N HIS A 124 7.40 -12.91 3.34
CA HIS A 124 7.46 -13.52 2.02
C HIS A 124 6.10 -13.45 1.33
N ASP A 125 6.12 -13.42 0.00
CA ASP A 125 4.93 -13.44 -0.85
C ASP A 125 3.92 -12.30 -0.57
N PHE A 126 4.41 -11.18 0.01
CA PHE A 126 3.58 -10.00 0.18
C PHE A 126 3.08 -9.50 -1.18
N PRO A 127 1.77 -9.25 -1.34
CA PRO A 127 1.19 -8.85 -2.62
C PRO A 127 1.50 -7.38 -2.96
N GLY A 128 2.77 -7.07 -3.15
CA GLY A 128 3.26 -5.71 -3.33
C GLY A 128 4.77 -5.64 -3.49
N ARG A 129 5.30 -4.44 -3.32
CA ARG A 129 6.73 -4.17 -3.29
C ARG A 129 7.24 -4.18 -1.85
N SER A 130 8.37 -4.82 -1.62
CA SER A 130 9.01 -4.94 -0.31
C SER A 130 10.31 -4.14 -0.26
N PHE A 131 10.53 -3.46 0.85
CA PHE A 131 11.69 -2.60 1.07
C PHE A 131 12.23 -2.81 2.47
N ARG A 132 13.54 -2.68 2.63
CA ARG A 132 14.19 -2.58 3.94
C ARG A 132 14.36 -1.11 4.31
N ILE A 133 13.97 -0.74 5.51
CA ILE A 133 14.12 0.62 6.01
C ILE A 133 15.57 0.86 6.42
N ASP A 134 16.21 1.85 5.81
CA ASP A 134 17.58 2.27 6.12
C ASP A 134 17.57 3.38 7.18
N ARG A 135 16.67 4.35 7.06
CA ARG A 135 16.47 5.41 8.07
C ARG A 135 15.09 6.05 7.98
N THR A 136 14.65 6.60 9.11
CA THR A 136 13.41 7.38 9.21
C THR A 136 13.70 8.69 9.94
N VAL A 137 13.18 9.80 9.41
CA VAL A 137 13.30 11.12 10.05
C VAL A 137 11.97 11.87 10.05
N PRO A 138 11.73 12.77 11.00
CA PRO A 138 10.58 13.66 10.97
C PRO A 138 10.70 14.65 9.79
N PHE A 139 9.56 15.03 9.21
CA PHE A 139 9.50 16.03 8.15
C PHE A 139 9.42 17.43 8.76
N ASP A 140 10.53 17.94 9.24
CA ASP A 140 10.76 19.34 9.56
C ASP A 140 11.84 19.94 8.65
N ARG A 141 12.04 21.25 8.70
CA ARG A 141 12.95 21.95 7.80
C ARG A 141 14.40 21.45 7.89
N ARG A 142 14.88 21.21 9.12
CA ARG A 142 16.27 20.83 9.38
C ARG A 142 16.50 19.34 9.04
N SER A 143 15.63 18.50 9.57
CA SER A 143 15.71 17.04 9.38
C SER A 143 15.56 16.66 7.92
N ALA A 144 14.59 17.26 7.20
CA ALA A 144 14.39 16.98 5.79
C ALA A 144 15.55 17.47 4.91
N ALA A 145 16.14 18.63 5.21
CA ALA A 145 17.32 19.11 4.48
C ALA A 145 18.51 18.16 4.66
N ALA A 146 18.80 17.76 5.90
CA ALA A 146 19.85 16.80 6.20
C ALA A 146 19.58 15.39 5.65
N PHE A 147 18.30 15.00 5.56
CA PHE A 147 17.91 13.72 4.98
C PHE A 147 18.23 13.63 3.49
N PHE A 148 17.93 14.67 2.73
CA PHE A 148 18.18 14.72 1.29
C PHE A 148 19.61 15.12 0.94
N ASP A 149 20.36 15.67 1.91
CA ASP A 149 21.79 15.95 1.73
C ASP A 149 22.55 14.64 1.51
N GLY A 150 23.27 14.53 0.40
CA GLY A 150 23.95 13.30 0.00
C GLY A 150 23.09 12.27 -0.77
N ILE A 151 21.77 12.49 -0.92
CA ILE A 151 20.95 11.70 -1.84
C ILE A 151 21.03 12.31 -3.23
N GLY A 152 21.82 11.69 -4.10
CA GLY A 152 21.98 12.20 -5.47
C GLY A 152 20.73 12.03 -6.35
N ARG A 153 20.01 10.90 -6.20
CA ARG A 153 18.76 10.55 -6.92
C ARG A 153 17.89 9.65 -6.04
N ALA A 154 16.56 9.79 -6.11
CA ALA A 154 15.63 8.94 -5.38
C ALA A 154 14.30 8.70 -6.12
N ASN A 155 13.76 7.50 -5.96
CA ASN A 155 12.38 7.16 -6.31
C ASN A 155 11.50 7.62 -5.14
N ILE A 156 10.81 8.76 -5.30
CA ILE A 156 9.99 9.33 -4.23
C ILE A 156 8.53 8.90 -4.40
N ALA A 157 7.98 8.23 -3.40
CA ALA A 157 6.57 7.90 -3.28
C ALA A 157 5.93 8.67 -2.11
N VAL A 158 4.71 9.11 -2.32
CA VAL A 158 3.96 9.91 -1.33
C VAL A 158 2.67 9.19 -0.97
N ARG A 159 2.42 9.02 0.34
CA ARG A 159 1.22 8.37 0.87
C ARG A 159 0.71 9.14 2.09
N ASN A 160 -0.50 9.67 2.00
CA ASN A 160 -1.11 10.49 3.04
C ASN A 160 -0.18 11.61 3.55
N PHE A 161 0.28 12.45 2.64
CA PHE A 161 1.26 13.50 2.92
C PHE A 161 0.87 14.81 2.22
N PRO A 162 1.17 16.00 2.80
CA PRO A 162 0.68 17.28 2.28
C PRO A 162 1.38 17.78 1.02
N LEU A 163 2.50 17.19 0.62
CA LEU A 163 3.25 17.55 -0.58
C LEU A 163 3.24 16.38 -1.57
N THR A 164 3.28 16.69 -2.85
CA THR A 164 3.47 15.73 -3.93
C THR A 164 4.94 15.30 -4.07
N ALA A 165 5.20 14.21 -4.77
CA ALA A 165 6.57 13.77 -5.07
C ALA A 165 7.35 14.84 -5.85
N ASP A 166 6.70 15.51 -6.80
CA ASP A 166 7.33 16.56 -7.61
C ASP A 166 7.65 17.82 -6.81
N GLU A 167 6.81 18.17 -5.83
CA GLU A 167 7.11 19.28 -4.92
C GLU A 167 8.32 18.95 -4.02
N LEU A 168 8.42 17.71 -3.54
CA LEU A 168 9.58 17.26 -2.77
C LEU A 168 10.85 17.27 -3.64
N ARG A 169 10.78 16.73 -4.88
CA ARG A 169 11.91 16.75 -5.82
C ARG A 169 12.41 18.17 -6.11
N ARG A 170 11.49 19.09 -6.40
CA ARG A 170 11.82 20.50 -6.65
C ARG A 170 12.43 21.18 -5.43
N ARG A 171 11.83 20.95 -4.24
CA ARG A 171 12.25 21.59 -2.99
C ARG A 171 13.65 21.18 -2.56
N PHE A 172 13.96 19.89 -2.69
CA PHE A 172 15.25 19.32 -2.25
C PHE A 172 16.23 19.06 -3.41
N LYS A 173 15.86 19.41 -4.64
CA LYS A 173 16.68 19.24 -5.86
C LYS A 173 17.15 17.81 -6.09
N VAL A 174 16.28 16.83 -5.81
CA VAL A 174 16.57 15.39 -5.95
C VAL A 174 15.93 14.88 -7.25
N PRO A 175 16.71 14.53 -8.28
CA PRO A 175 16.21 13.90 -9.49
C PRO A 175 15.60 12.53 -9.24
N ASP A 176 14.72 12.10 -10.14
CA ASP A 176 14.09 10.78 -10.09
C ASP A 176 15.07 9.64 -10.38
N GLY A 177 14.80 8.45 -9.79
CA GLY A 177 15.58 7.23 -10.00
C GLY A 177 16.69 7.01 -8.97
N GLY A 178 17.60 6.08 -9.28
CA GLY A 178 18.71 5.68 -8.39
C GLY A 178 18.30 4.59 -7.39
N PRO A 179 19.19 4.26 -6.44
CA PRO A 179 18.99 3.13 -5.52
C PRO A 179 18.09 3.44 -4.32
N HIS A 180 17.89 4.72 -4.00
CA HIS A 180 17.07 5.14 -2.87
C HIS A 180 15.58 5.13 -3.20
N TYR A 181 14.78 4.56 -2.31
CA TYR A 181 13.32 4.63 -2.33
C TYR A 181 12.85 5.42 -1.12
N VAL A 182 12.36 6.64 -1.36
CA VAL A 182 11.94 7.56 -0.30
C VAL A 182 10.42 7.59 -0.22
N PHE A 183 9.88 7.22 0.95
CA PHE A 183 8.46 7.32 1.24
C PHE A 183 8.19 8.51 2.15
N ALA A 184 7.35 9.43 1.68
CA ALA A 184 6.84 10.53 2.50
C ALA A 184 5.42 10.16 2.98
N THR A 185 5.21 10.07 4.29
CA THR A 185 3.96 9.57 4.87
C THR A 185 3.62 10.22 6.20
N THR A 186 2.39 10.00 6.66
CA THR A 186 1.92 10.41 7.99
C THR A 186 1.66 9.16 8.83
N ALA A 187 2.32 9.06 9.97
CA ALA A 187 2.14 7.98 10.94
C ALA A 187 0.81 8.11 11.72
N CYS A 188 0.40 7.05 12.44
CA CYS A 188 -0.78 7.04 13.31
C CYS A 188 -0.79 8.19 14.33
N SER A 189 0.37 8.62 14.79
CA SER A 189 0.54 9.78 15.69
C SER A 189 0.28 11.13 15.04
N GLY A 190 -0.03 11.20 13.73
CA GLY A 190 -0.13 12.44 12.96
C GLY A 190 1.24 13.02 12.54
N ARG A 191 2.35 12.42 12.95
CA ARG A 191 3.69 12.89 12.58
C ARG A 191 3.98 12.61 11.11
N LYS A 192 4.47 13.64 10.43
CA LYS A 192 4.94 13.53 9.04
C LYS A 192 6.38 13.02 9.03
N LEU A 193 6.64 12.00 8.23
CA LEU A 193 7.92 11.28 8.20
C LEU A 193 8.45 11.15 6.77
N LEU A 194 9.77 11.09 6.67
CA LEU A 194 10.48 10.62 5.48
C LEU A 194 11.18 9.32 5.84
N VAL A 195 10.99 8.31 5.01
CA VAL A 195 11.56 6.97 5.19
C VAL A 195 12.41 6.65 3.97
N ASP A 196 13.69 6.46 4.16
CA ASP A 196 14.64 6.01 3.13
C ASP A 196 14.75 4.49 3.20
N CYS A 197 14.64 3.85 2.05
CA CYS A 197 14.58 2.41 1.94
C CYS A 197 15.43 1.89 0.78
N SER A 198 15.93 0.68 0.94
CA SER A 198 16.51 -0.14 -0.12
C SER A 198 15.48 -1.19 -0.57
N LYS A 199 15.37 -1.43 -1.89
CA LYS A 199 14.45 -2.45 -2.41
C LYS A 199 14.94 -3.84 -2.01
N CYS A 200 14.05 -4.68 -1.47
CA CYS A 200 14.32 -6.09 -1.26
C CYS A 200 14.30 -6.83 -2.62
N SER A 201 15.25 -7.74 -2.77
CA SER A 201 15.38 -8.61 -3.95
C SER A 201 14.34 -9.72 -3.91
#